data_3e37c438dcf6fc1feff15d8c329962e6
#
_entry.id   3e37c438dcf6fc1feff15d8c329962e6
#
_cell.length_a   1.000
_cell.length_b   1.000
_cell.length_c   1.000
_cell.angle_alpha   90.00
_cell.angle_beta   90.00
_cell.angle_gamma   90.00
#
_symmetry.space_group_name_H-M   'P 1'
#
loop_
_entity.id
_entity.type
_entity.pdbx_description
1 polymer ?
#
loop_
_entity_poly.entity_id
_entity_poly.type
_entity_poly.pdbx_seq_one_letter_code
_entity_poly.pdbx_strand_id
1 'polypeptide(L)'
;ISQIELIGKYCDIYQVGARNMQNFTLLRELGLVQKPVLLKRGLSATIEEWLMSAEYILSGGNSNVILCERGVSAPHTHRSTSRYLIDLQVIPAVKEMTHLPIIVDPSHATFWRPWVESMALASIAAGADGIIDPLKGKSIPGCRKVLCPFSHHK
;
A
#
# COMPACT_ATOMS: atom_id res chain seq x y z
N ILE A 1 14.60 -10.23 -7.85
CA ILE A 1 15.53 -9.19 -8.34
C ILE A 1 15.80 -9.38 -9.82
N SER A 2 16.28 -10.53 -10.27
CA SER A 2 16.59 -10.81 -11.69
C SER A 2 15.44 -10.61 -12.68
N GLN A 3 14.22 -10.44 -12.21
CA GLN A 3 13.02 -10.28 -13.02
C GLN A 3 12.46 -8.84 -13.05
N ILE A 4 13.11 -7.88 -12.37
CA ILE A 4 12.60 -6.49 -12.27
C ILE A 4 12.48 -5.87 -13.67
N GLU A 5 13.50 -5.98 -14.50
CA GLU A 5 13.47 -5.45 -15.87
C GLU A 5 12.38 -6.10 -16.72
N LEU A 6 12.22 -7.44 -16.58
CA LEU A 6 11.20 -8.17 -17.32
C LEU A 6 9.79 -7.75 -16.88
N ILE A 7 9.54 -7.69 -15.58
CA ILE A 7 8.27 -7.22 -15.02
C ILE A 7 8.00 -5.79 -15.46
N GLY A 8 9.02 -4.94 -15.45
CA GLY A 8 8.94 -3.55 -15.87
C GLY A 8 8.45 -3.33 -17.30
N LYS A 9 8.59 -4.30 -18.20
CA LYS A 9 8.03 -4.20 -19.56
C LYS A 9 6.50 -4.28 -19.59
N TYR A 10 5.89 -4.88 -18.55
CA TYR A 10 4.47 -5.21 -18.52
C TYR A 10 3.68 -4.54 -17.39
N CYS A 11 4.35 -3.88 -16.45
CA CYS A 11 3.67 -3.17 -15.36
C CYS A 11 3.93 -1.66 -15.44
N ASP A 12 2.97 -0.87 -14.98
CA ASP A 12 3.10 0.58 -14.84
C ASP A 12 3.61 0.98 -13.45
N ILE A 13 3.39 0.13 -12.45
CA ILE A 13 3.77 0.33 -11.05
C ILE A 13 4.32 -0.98 -10.50
N TYR A 14 5.47 -0.92 -9.82
CA TYR A 14 5.96 -2.04 -9.02
C TYR A 14 5.28 -2.06 -7.66
N GLN A 15 4.67 -3.17 -7.29
CA GLN A 15 4.08 -3.33 -5.96
C GLN A 15 4.98 -4.18 -5.06
N VAL A 16 5.46 -3.58 -3.98
CA VAL A 16 6.20 -4.30 -2.92
C VAL A 16 5.20 -4.76 -1.86
N GLY A 17 5.03 -6.06 -1.73
CA GLY A 17 4.16 -6.66 -0.73
C GLY A 17 4.65 -6.41 0.69
N ALA A 18 3.75 -6.37 1.67
CA ALA A 18 4.06 -6.09 3.08
C ALA A 18 5.16 -6.97 3.68
N ARG A 19 5.24 -8.24 3.27
CA ARG A 19 6.29 -9.17 3.71
C ARG A 19 7.68 -8.84 3.15
N ASN A 20 7.76 -8.04 2.10
CA ASN A 20 8.99 -7.59 1.45
C ASN A 20 9.33 -6.12 1.77
N MET A 21 8.62 -5.49 2.71
CA MET A 21 8.87 -4.10 3.09
C MET A 21 10.32 -3.88 3.51
N GLN A 22 10.92 -4.84 4.21
CA GLN A 22 12.31 -4.81 4.68
C GLN A 22 13.27 -5.66 3.83
N ASN A 23 12.88 -6.03 2.63
CA ASN A 23 13.78 -6.64 1.66
C ASN A 23 14.65 -5.55 1.01
N PHE A 24 15.63 -5.07 1.75
CA PHE A 24 16.45 -3.92 1.35
C PHE A 24 17.20 -4.14 0.04
N THR A 25 17.56 -5.37 -0.29
CA THR A 25 18.16 -5.68 -1.59
C THR A 25 17.17 -5.41 -2.73
N LEU A 26 15.91 -5.83 -2.58
CA LEU A 26 14.85 -5.53 -3.53
C LEU A 26 14.59 -4.02 -3.63
N LEU A 27 14.55 -3.32 -2.48
CA LEU A 27 14.27 -1.89 -2.45
C LEU A 27 15.37 -1.07 -3.14
N ARG A 28 16.63 -1.44 -2.97
CA ARG A 28 17.75 -0.80 -3.69
C ARG A 28 17.63 -0.96 -5.21
N GLU A 29 17.31 -2.14 -5.69
CA GLU A 29 17.08 -2.39 -7.11
C GLU A 29 15.90 -1.58 -7.66
N LEU A 30 14.82 -1.48 -6.88
CA LEU A 30 13.67 -0.64 -7.23
C LEU A 30 13.98 0.86 -7.17
N GLY A 31 15.00 1.26 -6.44
CA GLY A 31 15.53 2.62 -6.45
C GLY A 31 16.19 3.00 -7.79
N LEU A 32 16.68 2.03 -8.54
CA LEU A 32 17.36 2.28 -9.84
C LEU A 32 16.38 2.35 -11.01
N VAL A 33 15.11 1.97 -10.84
CA VAL A 33 14.10 2.03 -11.90
C VAL A 33 13.38 3.36 -11.90
N GLN A 34 12.82 3.76 -13.05
CA GLN A 34 12.11 5.04 -13.19
C GLN A 34 10.58 4.92 -13.02
N LYS A 35 10.08 3.71 -12.77
CA LYS A 35 8.64 3.49 -12.58
C LYS A 35 8.23 3.66 -11.13
N PRO A 36 6.97 4.08 -10.87
CA PRO A 36 6.48 4.21 -9.51
C PRO A 36 6.55 2.90 -8.73
N VAL A 37 6.83 3.01 -7.44
CA VAL A 37 6.87 1.89 -6.50
C VAL A 37 5.81 2.08 -5.42
N LEU A 38 4.88 1.16 -5.35
CA LEU A 38 3.89 1.07 -4.28
C LEU A 38 4.45 0.21 -3.15
N LEU A 39 4.80 0.85 -2.03
CA LEU A 39 5.38 0.19 -0.86
C LEU A 39 4.31 -0.06 0.22
N LYS A 40 3.90 -1.32 0.37
CA LYS A 40 2.94 -1.72 1.42
C LYS A 40 3.62 -1.82 2.77
N ARG A 41 2.96 -1.25 3.81
CA ARG A 41 3.41 -1.34 5.20
C ARG A 41 3.49 -2.78 5.68
N GLY A 42 4.54 -3.12 6.40
CA GLY A 42 4.71 -4.41 7.07
C GLY A 42 3.67 -4.61 8.18
N LEU A 43 3.33 -5.88 8.46
CA LEU A 43 2.22 -6.23 9.35
C LEU A 43 2.42 -5.79 10.81
N SER A 44 3.68 -5.58 11.22
CA SER A 44 4.05 -5.13 12.57
C SER A 44 5.03 -3.96 12.51
N ALA A 45 5.13 -3.29 11.34
CA ALA A 45 6.08 -2.21 11.15
C ALA A 45 5.61 -0.91 11.78
N THR A 46 6.53 -0.21 12.43
CA THR A 46 6.33 1.19 12.85
C THR A 46 6.27 2.11 11.64
N ILE A 47 5.82 3.34 11.85
CA ILE A 47 5.83 4.37 10.79
C ILE A 47 7.27 4.65 10.35
N GLU A 48 8.19 4.77 11.31
CA GLU A 48 9.60 5.05 11.06
C GLU A 48 10.26 3.95 10.21
N GLU A 49 10.07 2.68 10.56
CA GLU A 49 10.58 1.54 9.77
C GLU A 49 10.04 1.55 8.34
N TRP A 50 8.78 1.94 8.17
CA TRP A 50 8.17 2.03 6.86
C TRP A 50 8.73 3.20 6.03
N LEU A 51 8.88 4.39 6.64
CA LEU A 51 9.50 5.55 5.98
C LEU A 51 10.97 5.31 5.65
N MET A 52 11.74 4.69 6.55
CA MET A 52 13.12 4.30 6.27
C MET A 52 13.21 3.29 5.12
N SER A 53 12.24 2.38 5.01
CA SER A 53 12.17 1.47 3.86
C SER A 53 11.89 2.22 2.55
N ALA A 54 11.08 3.28 2.58
CA ALA A 54 10.88 4.15 1.42
C ALA A 54 12.16 4.89 1.04
N GLU A 55 12.96 5.33 2.02
CA GLU A 55 14.25 6.01 1.78
C GLU A 55 15.25 5.14 1.02
N TYR A 56 15.25 3.83 1.19
CA TYR A 56 16.09 2.95 0.37
C TYR A 56 15.78 3.06 -1.12
N ILE A 57 14.52 3.29 -1.48
CA ILE A 57 14.10 3.49 -2.87
C ILE A 57 14.49 4.90 -3.33
N LEU A 58 14.20 5.90 -2.51
CA LEU A 58 14.49 7.31 -2.80
C LEU A 58 15.99 7.55 -2.99
N SER A 59 16.83 6.97 -2.13
CA SER A 59 18.29 7.09 -2.20
C SER A 59 18.89 6.49 -3.47
N GLY A 60 18.20 5.54 -4.11
CA GLY A 60 18.57 5.00 -5.42
C GLY A 60 18.26 5.93 -6.59
N GLY A 61 17.54 7.04 -6.37
CA GLY A 61 17.15 8.03 -7.38
C GLY A 61 15.72 7.91 -7.87
N ASN A 62 14.94 6.95 -7.38
CA ASN A 62 13.52 6.83 -7.73
C ASN A 62 12.65 7.60 -6.73
N SER A 63 12.24 8.81 -7.10
CA SER A 63 11.35 9.66 -6.28
C SER A 63 9.86 9.28 -6.35
N ASN A 64 9.48 8.32 -7.21
CA ASN A 64 8.09 7.95 -7.43
C ASN A 64 7.66 6.83 -6.45
N VAL A 65 7.64 7.12 -5.16
CA VAL A 65 7.22 6.18 -4.12
C VAL A 65 5.82 6.53 -3.63
N ILE A 66 4.96 5.51 -3.53
CA ILE A 66 3.62 5.60 -2.99
C ILE A 66 3.55 4.68 -1.78
N LEU A 67 3.15 5.21 -0.64
CA LEU A 67 2.94 4.44 0.58
C LEU A 67 1.55 3.78 0.58
N CYS A 68 1.44 2.55 1.08
CA CYS A 68 0.17 1.85 1.14
C CYS A 68 -0.06 1.21 2.50
N GLU A 69 -1.01 1.77 3.28
CA GLU A 69 -1.55 1.12 4.47
C GLU A 69 -2.44 -0.06 4.05
N ARG A 70 -2.28 -1.22 4.69
CA ARG A 70 -3.00 -2.45 4.36
C ARG A 70 -3.43 -3.28 5.57
N GLY A 71 -3.38 -2.68 6.75
CA GLY A 71 -3.65 -3.32 8.02
C GLY A 71 -2.41 -3.85 8.71
N VAL A 72 -2.39 -3.66 10.01
CA VAL A 72 -1.37 -4.14 10.94
C VAL A 72 -1.91 -5.30 11.77
N SER A 73 -1.02 -6.17 12.24
CA SER A 73 -1.37 -7.24 13.16
C SER A 73 -1.82 -6.66 14.48
N ALA A 74 -3.03 -7.02 14.92
CA ALA A 74 -3.57 -6.62 16.21
C ALA A 74 -4.21 -7.84 16.86
N PRO A 75 -4.31 -7.90 18.19
CA PRO A 75 -5.03 -8.94 18.92
C PRO A 75 -6.55 -8.73 18.76
N HIS A 76 -6.98 -8.64 17.52
CA HIS A 76 -8.36 -8.38 17.14
C HIS A 76 -8.88 -9.56 16.34
N THR A 77 -9.74 -10.33 16.96
CA THR A 77 -10.39 -11.47 16.33
C THR A 77 -11.90 -11.32 16.41
N HIS A 78 -12.44 -10.51 15.52
CA HIS A 78 -13.91 -10.46 15.42
C HIS A 78 -14.45 -11.71 14.71
N ARG A 79 -13.69 -12.21 13.72
CA ARG A 79 -13.98 -13.45 12.98
C ARG A 79 -12.68 -14.19 12.71
N SER A 80 -12.75 -15.49 12.46
CA SER A 80 -11.58 -16.30 12.11
C SER A 80 -10.77 -15.78 10.91
N THR A 81 -11.39 -14.96 10.06
CA THR A 81 -10.79 -14.32 8.89
C THR A 81 -10.22 -12.94 9.16
N SER A 82 -10.66 -12.25 10.23
CA SER A 82 -10.20 -10.90 10.57
C SER A 82 -8.91 -10.98 11.36
N ARG A 83 -7.77 -10.72 10.70
CA ARG A 83 -6.42 -10.84 11.28
C ARG A 83 -5.71 -9.50 11.43
N TYR A 84 -6.19 -8.46 10.78
CA TYR A 84 -5.54 -7.17 10.72
C TYR A 84 -6.53 -6.06 11.07
N LEU A 85 -5.98 -5.00 11.62
CA LEU A 85 -6.69 -3.76 11.90
C LEU A 85 -6.16 -2.69 10.95
N ILE A 86 -7.06 -2.01 10.25
CA ILE A 86 -6.68 -0.85 9.45
C ILE A 86 -6.30 0.31 10.39
N ASP A 87 -5.10 0.83 10.23
CA ASP A 87 -4.59 1.94 11.02
C ASP A 87 -4.91 3.26 10.31
N LEU A 88 -6.07 3.83 10.63
CA LEU A 88 -6.48 5.11 10.03
C LEU A 88 -5.66 6.29 10.55
N GLN A 89 -5.10 6.19 11.76
CA GLN A 89 -4.29 7.26 12.36
C GLN A 89 -2.96 7.44 11.63
N VAL A 90 -2.47 6.38 10.97
CA VAL A 90 -1.23 6.47 10.21
C VAL A 90 -1.32 7.45 9.03
N ILE A 91 -2.53 7.68 8.51
CA ILE A 91 -2.72 8.54 7.33
C ILE A 91 -2.32 10.00 7.64
N PRO A 92 -2.93 10.70 8.61
CA PRO A 92 -2.50 12.05 8.97
C PRO A 92 -1.07 12.07 9.52
N ALA A 93 -0.65 11.06 10.31
CA ALA A 93 0.70 11.02 10.86
C ALA A 93 1.77 10.97 9.76
N VAL A 94 1.61 10.14 8.74
CA VAL A 94 2.54 10.06 7.60
C VAL A 94 2.56 11.38 6.81
N LYS A 95 1.41 12.02 6.63
CA LYS A 95 1.33 13.32 5.93
C LYS A 95 2.02 14.47 6.65
N GLU A 96 2.18 14.38 7.97
CA GLU A 96 2.99 15.32 8.74
C GLU A 96 4.50 15.04 8.60
N MET A 97 4.89 13.79 8.37
CA MET A 97 6.28 13.35 8.35
C MET A 97 6.92 13.36 6.96
N THR A 98 6.12 13.23 5.88
CA THR A 98 6.63 13.12 4.52
C THR A 98 5.66 13.71 3.49
N HIS A 99 6.21 14.07 2.31
CA HIS A 99 5.44 14.50 1.15
C HIS A 99 4.95 13.32 0.28
N LEU A 100 5.32 12.10 0.60
CA LEU A 100 4.94 10.93 -0.19
C LEU A 100 3.42 10.69 -0.12
N PRO A 101 2.78 10.37 -1.25
CA PRO A 101 1.36 10.04 -1.24
C PRO A 101 1.11 8.75 -0.47
N ILE A 102 0.02 8.72 0.29
CA ILE A 102 -0.44 7.55 1.04
C ILE A 102 -1.79 7.08 0.55
N ILE A 103 -1.86 5.82 0.15
CA ILE A 103 -3.11 5.15 -0.22
C ILE A 103 -3.41 4.00 0.74
N VAL A 104 -4.64 3.49 0.68
CA VAL A 104 -5.09 2.41 1.57
C VAL A 104 -5.62 1.23 0.78
N ASP A 105 -5.34 0.03 1.29
CA ASP A 105 -5.85 -1.25 0.80
C ASP A 105 -6.80 -1.85 1.85
N PRO A 106 -8.06 -1.46 1.86
CA PRO A 106 -9.02 -1.91 2.88
C PRO A 106 -9.38 -3.38 2.76
N SER A 107 -9.24 -3.97 1.58
CA SER A 107 -9.57 -5.37 1.36
C SER A 107 -8.60 -6.31 2.05
N HIS A 108 -7.30 -6.01 2.03
CA HIS A 108 -6.29 -6.77 2.76
C HIS A 108 -6.32 -6.48 4.27
N ALA A 109 -6.80 -5.32 4.68
CA ALA A 109 -6.96 -5.00 6.10
C ALA A 109 -8.15 -5.76 6.71
N THR A 110 -9.32 -5.68 6.09
CA THR A 110 -10.56 -6.23 6.67
C THR A 110 -10.73 -7.73 6.47
N PHE A 111 -10.25 -8.29 5.35
CA PHE A 111 -10.52 -9.67 4.91
C PHE A 111 -12.01 -10.04 4.85
N TRP A 112 -12.90 -9.04 4.96
CA TRP A 112 -14.34 -9.22 4.96
C TRP A 112 -15.00 -8.21 4.02
N ARG A 113 -15.48 -8.71 2.88
CA ARG A 113 -16.01 -7.88 1.79
C ARG A 113 -17.05 -6.85 2.22
N PRO A 114 -18.04 -7.17 3.12
CA PRO A 114 -19.04 -6.20 3.55
C PRO A 114 -18.44 -4.97 4.27
N TRP A 115 -17.23 -5.05 4.82
CA TRP A 115 -16.59 -3.94 5.53
C TRP A 115 -15.69 -3.08 4.64
N VAL A 116 -15.35 -3.56 3.44
CA VAL A 116 -14.40 -2.87 2.56
C VAL A 116 -14.88 -1.47 2.20
N GLU A 117 -16.16 -1.30 1.86
CA GLU A 117 -16.71 -0.01 1.46
C GLU A 117 -16.66 1.01 2.62
N SER A 118 -17.10 0.63 3.82
CA SER A 118 -17.06 1.52 4.99
C SER A 118 -15.65 1.91 5.38
N MET A 119 -14.69 0.98 5.30
CA MET A 119 -13.28 1.26 5.61
C MET A 119 -12.61 2.09 4.52
N ALA A 120 -13.02 1.92 3.27
CA ALA A 120 -12.56 2.80 2.18
C ALA A 120 -13.03 4.24 2.39
N LEU A 121 -14.31 4.45 2.72
CA LEU A 121 -14.85 5.78 3.03
C LEU A 121 -14.17 6.42 4.24
N ALA A 122 -13.96 5.64 5.31
CA ALA A 122 -13.24 6.10 6.50
C ALA A 122 -11.79 6.50 6.17
N SER A 123 -11.11 5.76 5.30
CA SER A 123 -9.75 6.09 4.86
C SER A 123 -9.69 7.40 4.07
N ILE A 124 -10.68 7.65 3.23
CA ILE A 124 -10.79 8.93 2.51
C ILE A 124 -11.04 10.08 3.49
N ALA A 125 -11.96 9.87 4.44
CA ALA A 125 -12.25 10.87 5.48
C ALA A 125 -11.02 11.17 6.36
N ALA A 126 -10.13 10.19 6.57
CA ALA A 126 -8.86 10.36 7.26
C ALA A 126 -7.80 11.08 6.40
N GLY A 127 -8.06 11.32 5.11
CA GLY A 127 -7.19 12.08 4.22
C GLY A 127 -6.31 11.24 3.29
N ALA A 128 -6.60 9.97 3.06
CA ALA A 128 -5.88 9.14 2.10
C ALA A 128 -5.95 9.72 0.67
N ASP A 129 -4.84 9.66 -0.06
CA ASP A 129 -4.73 10.17 -1.44
C ASP A 129 -5.38 9.21 -2.46
N GLY A 130 -5.63 7.98 -2.06
CA GLY A 130 -6.29 6.98 -2.90
C GLY A 130 -6.59 5.68 -2.16
N ILE A 131 -7.31 4.80 -2.86
CA ILE A 131 -7.72 3.48 -2.36
C ILE A 131 -7.38 2.42 -3.41
N ILE A 132 -6.83 1.29 -2.99
CA ILE A 132 -6.78 0.10 -3.82
C ILE A 132 -8.15 -0.58 -3.69
N ASP A 133 -8.98 -0.45 -4.71
CA ASP A 133 -10.32 -1.01 -4.71
C ASP A 133 -10.39 -2.30 -5.55
N PRO A 134 -10.60 -3.46 -4.93
CA PRO A 134 -10.89 -4.69 -5.65
C PRO A 134 -12.35 -4.77 -6.11
N LEU A 135 -13.21 -3.83 -5.69
CA LEU A 135 -14.62 -3.82 -6.03
C LEU A 135 -14.81 -3.24 -7.44
N LYS A 136 -14.74 -4.08 -8.46
CA LYS A 136 -14.99 -3.70 -9.85
C LYS A 136 -16.32 -2.98 -10.00
N GLY A 137 -16.27 -1.74 -10.52
CA GLY A 137 -17.43 -1.06 -11.09
C GLY A 137 -18.16 -0.03 -10.22
N LYS A 138 -17.91 0.07 -8.92
CA LYS A 138 -18.46 1.15 -8.10
C LYS A 138 -17.47 2.30 -7.97
N SER A 139 -17.90 3.51 -8.33
CA SER A 139 -17.13 4.71 -8.00
C SER A 139 -17.37 5.09 -6.54
N ILE A 140 -16.29 5.25 -5.79
CA ILE A 140 -16.36 5.82 -4.44
C ILE A 140 -16.23 7.33 -4.60
N PRO A 141 -17.22 8.14 -4.18
CA PRO A 141 -17.14 9.59 -4.29
C PRO A 141 -15.90 10.14 -3.59
N GLY A 142 -15.15 11.02 -4.27
CA GLY A 142 -13.95 11.65 -3.72
C GLY A 142 -12.65 10.84 -3.83
N CYS A 143 -12.68 9.63 -4.38
CA CYS A 143 -11.50 8.78 -4.50
C CYS A 143 -10.91 8.78 -5.91
N ARG A 144 -9.59 9.02 -6.02
CA ARG A 144 -8.84 8.66 -7.25
C ARG A 144 -8.61 7.15 -7.23
N LYS A 145 -9.20 6.44 -8.19
CA LYS A 145 -8.99 4.99 -8.32
C LYS A 145 -7.55 4.70 -8.71
N VAL A 146 -6.81 4.03 -7.85
CA VAL A 146 -5.59 3.33 -8.25
C VAL A 146 -6.00 1.91 -8.61
N LEU A 147 -6.13 1.65 -9.91
CA LEU A 147 -6.43 0.31 -10.43
C LEU A 147 -5.24 -0.61 -10.14
N CYS A 148 -5.46 -1.67 -9.38
CA CYS A 148 -4.50 -2.76 -9.28
C CYS A 148 -4.60 -3.61 -10.57
N PRO A 149 -3.54 -3.73 -11.40
CA PRO A 149 -3.60 -4.47 -12.66
C PRO A 149 -3.70 -5.98 -12.50
N PHE A 150 -3.61 -6.52 -11.30
CA PHE A 150 -3.74 -7.96 -11.03
C PHE A 150 -5.14 -8.35 -10.60
N SER A 151 -6.11 -8.26 -11.51
CA SER A 151 -7.33 -9.01 -11.38
C SER A 151 -7.10 -10.41 -11.95
N HIS A 152 -6.72 -11.38 -11.12
CA HIS A 152 -6.80 -12.76 -11.51
C HIS A 152 -8.26 -13.12 -11.82
N HIS A 153 -8.46 -13.55 -13.07
CA HIS A 153 -9.62 -14.31 -13.45
C HIS A 153 -9.73 -15.57 -12.57
N LYS A 154 -10.77 -15.68 -11.76
CA LYS A 154 -11.70 -16.82 -11.68
C LYS A 154 -12.77 -16.50 -10.67
#